data_aa4ec6fbf49bd2674de40a0f06740a91
#
_entry.id   aa4ec6fbf49bd2674de40a0f06740a91
#
_cell.length_a   1.000
_cell.length_b   1.000
_cell.length_c   1.000
_cell.angle_alpha   90.00
_cell.angle_beta   90.00
_cell.angle_gamma   90.00
#
_symmetry.space_group_name_H-M   'P 1'
#
loop_
_entity.id
_entity.type
_entity.pdbx_description
1 polymer ?
#
loop_
_entity_poly.entity_id
_entity_poly.type
_entity_poly.pdbx_seq_one_letter_code
_entity_poly.pdbx_strand_id
1 'polypeptide(L)'
;MFYINENFLKLQDSYLFSTVAKKVADFQEKNSDNNIIKLGIGDVTKPIVPAVLEAMHKAVDEMGTKDGFKGYGPEQGYDFLRETIAKNDYNGMIDKSEIFVSDGAKCDCRKYCRFIR
;
A
#
# COMPACT_ATOMS: atom_id res chain seq x y z
N MET A 1 -34.35 -16.39 5.70
CA MET A 1 -33.48 -16.85 6.80
C MET A 1 -32.04 -16.67 6.34
N PHE A 2 -31.23 -15.89 7.04
CA PHE A 2 -29.84 -15.66 6.66
C PHE A 2 -28.95 -16.59 7.47
N TYR A 3 -28.04 -17.30 6.81
CA TYR A 3 -27.07 -18.16 7.46
C TYR A 3 -25.70 -17.50 7.46
N ILE A 4 -25.03 -17.54 8.59
CA ILE A 4 -23.63 -17.09 8.70
C ILE A 4 -22.74 -18.19 8.09
N ASN A 5 -21.72 -17.80 7.35
CA ASN A 5 -20.71 -18.74 6.89
C ASN A 5 -19.91 -19.25 8.10
N GLU A 6 -20.17 -20.50 8.50
CA GLU A 6 -19.55 -21.14 9.67
C GLU A 6 -18.03 -21.22 9.61
N ASN A 7 -17.42 -21.05 8.43
CA ASN A 7 -15.97 -20.99 8.32
C ASN A 7 -15.35 -19.79 9.03
N PHE A 8 -16.14 -18.71 9.24
CA PHE A 8 -15.67 -17.59 10.07
C PHE A 8 -15.46 -17.97 11.53
N LEU A 9 -16.22 -18.94 12.05
CA LEU A 9 -16.07 -19.43 13.41
C LEU A 9 -14.79 -20.25 13.61
N LYS A 10 -14.15 -20.68 12.51
CA LYS A 10 -12.89 -21.44 12.53
C LYS A 10 -11.66 -20.52 12.47
N LEU A 11 -11.85 -19.22 12.23
CA LEU A 11 -10.75 -18.26 12.22
C LEU A 11 -10.25 -18.04 13.64
N GLN A 12 -8.92 -17.87 13.77
CA GLN A 12 -8.35 -17.49 15.07
C GLN A 12 -8.80 -16.08 15.45
N ASP A 13 -9.20 -15.90 16.71
CA ASP A 13 -9.72 -14.64 17.25
C ASP A 13 -8.67 -13.50 17.29
N SER A 14 -7.39 -13.82 17.14
CA SER A 14 -6.34 -12.82 17.23
C SER A 14 -5.51 -12.74 15.96
N TYR A 15 -5.37 -11.51 15.46
CA TYR A 15 -4.38 -11.18 14.46
C TYR A 15 -3.01 -11.04 15.13
N LEU A 16 -1.98 -11.74 14.62
CA LEU A 16 -0.65 -11.80 15.22
C LEU A 16 -0.10 -10.43 15.64
N PHE A 17 -0.26 -9.42 14.78
CA PHE A 17 0.28 -8.07 15.03
C PHE A 17 -0.43 -7.35 16.18
N SER A 18 -1.74 -7.53 16.36
CA SER A 18 -2.47 -6.96 17.50
C SER A 18 -2.05 -7.59 18.80
N THR A 19 -1.82 -8.91 18.79
CA THR A 19 -1.30 -9.64 19.96
C THR A 19 0.09 -9.20 20.35
N VAL A 20 0.99 -9.00 19.36
CA VAL A 20 2.34 -8.50 19.60
C VAL A 20 2.30 -7.06 20.12
N ALA A 21 1.48 -6.19 19.53
CA ALA A 21 1.32 -4.80 19.98
C ALA A 21 0.88 -4.72 21.45
N LYS A 22 -0.10 -5.56 21.83
CA LYS A 22 -0.55 -5.62 23.25
C LYS A 22 0.56 -6.07 24.18
N LYS A 23 1.31 -7.14 23.83
CA LYS A 23 2.44 -7.61 24.63
C LYS A 23 3.54 -6.54 24.78
N VAL A 24 3.81 -5.77 23.73
CA VAL A 24 4.79 -4.66 23.77
C VAL A 24 4.29 -3.56 24.70
N ALA A 25 3.00 -3.18 24.63
CA ALA A 25 2.42 -2.18 25.52
C ALA A 25 2.47 -2.63 26.99
N ASP A 26 2.05 -3.87 27.28
CA ASP A 26 2.09 -4.45 28.62
C ASP A 26 3.53 -4.52 29.19
N PHE A 27 4.50 -4.80 28.33
CA PHE A 27 5.91 -4.82 28.74
C PHE A 27 6.44 -3.39 29.05
N GLN A 28 6.09 -2.43 28.19
CA GLN A 28 6.53 -1.05 28.33
C GLN A 28 5.93 -0.38 29.57
N GLU A 29 4.66 -0.69 29.91
CA GLU A 29 4.03 -0.23 31.14
C GLU A 29 4.77 -0.71 32.40
N LYS A 30 5.23 -1.98 32.39
CA LYS A 30 5.97 -2.58 33.51
C LYS A 30 7.44 -2.18 33.57
N ASN A 31 7.98 -1.66 32.47
CA ASN A 31 9.41 -1.37 32.31
C ASN A 31 9.60 -0.02 31.61
N SER A 32 9.09 1.05 32.19
CA SER A 32 9.06 2.40 31.61
C SER A 32 10.42 2.94 31.15
N ASP A 33 11.50 2.53 31.85
CA ASP A 33 12.86 3.03 31.61
C ASP A 33 13.59 2.26 30.48
N ASN A 34 12.97 1.19 29.95
CA ASN A 34 13.60 0.37 28.93
C ASN A 34 13.21 0.84 27.53
N ASN A 35 14.22 1.07 26.69
CA ASN A 35 14.01 1.36 25.27
C ASN A 35 13.79 0.05 24.50
N ILE A 36 12.61 -0.11 23.88
CA ILE A 36 12.25 -1.29 23.11
C ILE A 36 12.67 -1.13 21.65
N ILE A 37 13.54 -2.03 21.18
CA ILE A 37 13.90 -2.11 19.76
C ILE A 37 12.92 -3.05 19.05
N LYS A 38 12.11 -2.50 18.11
CA LYS A 38 11.10 -3.25 17.35
C LYS A 38 11.72 -3.79 16.08
N LEU A 39 11.91 -5.11 15.98
CA LEU A 39 12.49 -5.80 14.83
C LEU A 39 11.45 -6.62 14.04
N GLY A 40 10.16 -6.48 14.37
CA GLY A 40 9.12 -7.39 13.85
C GLY A 40 8.62 -7.06 12.46
N ILE A 41 8.53 -5.81 12.08
CA ILE A 41 7.99 -5.34 10.79
C ILE A 41 8.91 -4.27 10.23
N GLY A 42 9.23 -4.39 8.94
CA GLY A 42 9.85 -3.30 8.21
C GLY A 42 8.84 -2.17 8.01
N ASP A 43 9.20 -0.98 8.45
CA ASP A 43 8.37 0.20 8.31
C ASP A 43 9.21 1.38 7.82
N VAL A 44 8.55 2.37 7.23
CA VAL A 44 9.20 3.61 6.84
C VAL A 44 9.58 4.41 8.09
N THR A 45 10.84 4.79 8.20
CA THR A 45 11.38 5.51 9.36
C THR A 45 11.73 6.96 9.08
N LYS A 46 11.57 7.38 7.82
CA LYS A 46 11.88 8.75 7.37
C LYS A 46 10.64 9.44 6.85
N PRO A 47 10.52 10.75 7.03
CA PRO A 47 9.46 11.55 6.42
C PRO A 47 9.51 11.49 4.89
N ILE A 48 8.39 11.77 4.27
CA ILE A 48 8.30 11.96 2.82
C ILE A 48 9.25 13.09 2.41
N VAL A 49 10.02 12.87 1.35
CA VAL A 49 10.93 13.89 0.84
C VAL A 49 10.18 15.13 0.33
N PRO A 50 10.74 16.35 0.48
CA PRO A 50 10.05 17.61 0.14
C PRO A 50 9.49 17.65 -1.28
N ALA A 51 10.22 17.14 -2.28
CA ALA A 51 9.77 17.13 -3.67
C ALA A 51 8.49 16.30 -3.89
N VAL A 52 8.37 15.16 -3.20
CA VAL A 52 7.16 14.34 -3.26
C VAL A 52 6.00 15.02 -2.54
N LEU A 53 6.26 15.63 -1.39
CA LEU A 53 5.24 16.37 -0.65
C LEU A 53 4.69 17.54 -1.47
N GLU A 54 5.56 18.32 -2.12
CA GLU A 54 5.18 19.41 -3.02
C GLU A 54 4.33 18.92 -4.20
N ALA A 55 4.72 17.80 -4.82
CA ALA A 55 3.96 17.21 -5.92
C ALA A 55 2.55 16.76 -5.47
N MET A 56 2.44 16.19 -4.27
CA MET A 56 1.15 15.81 -3.69
C MET A 56 0.24 17.03 -3.45
N HIS A 57 0.77 18.12 -2.91
CA HIS A 57 0.00 19.35 -2.73
C HIS A 57 -0.49 19.91 -4.06
N LYS A 58 0.37 19.98 -5.08
CA LYS A 58 -0.02 20.41 -6.43
C LYS A 58 -1.12 19.55 -7.03
N ALA A 59 -1.04 18.23 -6.86
CA ALA A 59 -2.06 17.31 -7.35
C ALA A 59 -3.42 17.52 -6.65
N VAL A 60 -3.43 17.82 -5.36
CA VAL A 60 -4.66 18.16 -4.62
C VAL A 60 -5.26 19.47 -5.12
N ASP A 61 -4.45 20.50 -5.29
CA ASP A 61 -4.88 21.81 -5.81
C ASP A 61 -5.45 21.66 -7.24
N GLU A 62 -4.79 20.89 -8.09
CA GLU A 62 -5.26 20.55 -9.45
C GLU A 62 -6.65 19.93 -9.43
N MET A 63 -6.89 18.97 -8.53
CA MET A 63 -8.20 18.31 -8.38
C MET A 63 -9.33 19.26 -7.97
N GLY A 64 -9.00 20.40 -7.36
CA GLY A 64 -9.94 21.46 -7.01
C GLY A 64 -10.37 22.33 -8.18
N THR A 65 -9.79 22.17 -9.36
CA THR A 65 -10.11 22.96 -10.56
C THR A 65 -10.96 22.19 -11.54
N LYS A 66 -11.76 22.91 -12.35
CA LYS A 66 -12.62 22.28 -13.37
C LYS A 66 -11.81 21.49 -14.41
N ASP A 67 -10.68 22.02 -14.82
CA ASP A 67 -9.85 21.44 -15.89
C ASP A 67 -8.88 20.37 -15.35
N GLY A 68 -8.50 20.47 -14.08
CA GLY A 68 -7.61 19.53 -13.41
C GLY A 68 -8.32 18.35 -12.75
N PHE A 69 -9.64 18.44 -12.55
CA PHE A 69 -10.41 17.35 -11.96
C PHE A 69 -10.28 16.04 -12.77
N LYS A 70 -9.96 14.95 -12.09
CA LYS A 70 -9.81 13.61 -12.67
C LYS A 70 -10.90 12.70 -12.09
N GLY A 71 -11.69 12.11 -12.99
CA GLY A 71 -12.59 11.01 -12.66
C GLY A 71 -11.87 9.67 -12.69
N TYR A 72 -12.56 8.61 -13.14
CA TYR A 72 -11.90 7.32 -13.38
C TYR A 72 -10.78 7.45 -14.41
N GLY A 73 -9.59 7.02 -14.07
CA GLY A 73 -8.45 6.97 -14.99
C GLY A 73 -8.53 5.78 -15.96
N PRO A 74 -7.57 5.69 -16.89
CA PRO A 74 -7.41 4.53 -17.76
C PRO A 74 -7.16 3.26 -16.93
N GLU A 75 -7.69 2.11 -17.41
CA GLU A 75 -7.63 0.83 -16.72
C GLU A 75 -6.19 0.38 -16.35
N GLN A 76 -5.23 0.63 -17.24
CA GLN A 76 -3.82 0.32 -17.00
C GLN A 76 -3.06 1.40 -16.20
N GLY A 77 -3.68 2.53 -15.95
CA GLY A 77 -3.05 3.73 -15.39
C GLY A 77 -2.74 4.78 -16.42
N TYR A 78 -2.44 6.00 -15.99
CA TYR A 78 -2.15 7.13 -16.85
C TYR A 78 -0.89 6.92 -17.67
N ASP A 79 -0.92 7.32 -18.95
CA ASP A 79 0.18 7.18 -19.90
C ASP A 79 1.46 7.82 -19.40
N PHE A 80 1.38 9.05 -18.89
CA PHE A 80 2.57 9.76 -18.39
C PHE A 80 3.27 8.99 -17.26
N LEU A 81 2.51 8.33 -16.39
CA LEU A 81 3.07 7.54 -15.29
C LEU A 81 3.74 6.27 -15.83
N ARG A 82 3.07 5.56 -16.72
CA ARG A 82 3.61 4.33 -17.34
C ARG A 82 4.86 4.62 -18.17
N GLU A 83 4.88 5.73 -18.93
CA GLU A 83 6.06 6.19 -19.67
C GLU A 83 7.23 6.52 -18.72
N THR A 84 6.93 7.21 -17.62
CA THR A 84 7.94 7.56 -16.61
C THR A 84 8.53 6.31 -15.96
N ILE A 85 7.71 5.33 -15.61
CA ILE A 85 8.16 4.04 -15.05
C ILE A 85 9.02 3.29 -16.08
N ALA A 86 8.55 3.12 -17.32
CA ALA A 86 9.30 2.43 -18.37
C ALA A 86 10.69 3.06 -18.56
N LYS A 87 10.76 4.38 -18.60
CA LYS A 87 12.00 5.12 -18.82
C LYS A 87 12.96 5.07 -17.63
N ASN A 88 12.46 5.33 -16.41
CA ASN A 88 13.32 5.56 -15.26
C ASN A 88 13.63 4.29 -14.47
N ASP A 89 12.67 3.37 -14.34
CA ASP A 89 12.85 2.16 -13.57
C ASP A 89 13.39 1.00 -14.41
N TYR A 90 13.05 1.00 -15.71
CA TYR A 90 13.45 -0.06 -16.64
C TYR A 90 14.39 0.40 -17.74
N ASN A 91 14.87 1.66 -17.72
CA ASN A 91 15.79 2.24 -18.73
C ASN A 91 15.26 2.07 -20.18
N GLY A 92 13.95 2.07 -20.39
CA GLY A 92 13.34 1.88 -21.69
C GLY A 92 13.41 0.45 -22.24
N MET A 93 13.76 -0.55 -21.41
CA MET A 93 13.81 -1.95 -21.84
C MET A 93 12.43 -2.57 -22.06
N ILE A 94 11.38 -1.99 -21.48
CA ILE A 94 9.99 -2.39 -21.68
C ILE A 94 9.18 -1.23 -22.22
N ASP A 95 8.11 -1.55 -22.96
CA ASP A 95 7.17 -0.55 -23.46
C ASP A 95 6.12 -0.20 -22.40
N LYS A 96 5.60 1.03 -22.43
CA LYS A 96 4.55 1.46 -21.50
C LYS A 96 3.30 0.58 -21.52
N SER A 97 3.01 -0.08 -22.66
CA SER A 97 1.88 -1.01 -22.79
C SER A 97 2.03 -2.28 -21.94
N GLU A 98 3.25 -2.59 -21.51
CA GLU A 98 3.55 -3.73 -20.64
C GLU A 98 3.42 -3.38 -19.13
N ILE A 99 3.11 -2.11 -18.82
CA ILE A 99 2.99 -1.62 -17.44
C ILE A 99 1.52 -1.47 -17.05
N PHE A 100 1.16 -2.06 -15.92
CA PHE A 100 -0.15 -1.97 -15.28
C PHE A 100 0.02 -1.38 -13.89
N VAL A 101 -0.57 -0.21 -13.66
CA VAL A 101 -0.56 0.44 -12.35
C VAL A 101 -1.65 -0.18 -11.49
N SER A 102 -1.30 -0.60 -10.28
CA SER A 102 -2.23 -1.22 -9.33
C SER A 102 -2.15 -0.55 -7.95
N ASP A 103 -3.02 -0.97 -7.04
CA ASP A 103 -3.04 -0.52 -5.65
C ASP A 103 -2.04 -1.26 -4.75
N GLY A 104 -1.08 -1.95 -5.35
CA GLY A 104 0.07 -2.56 -4.68
C GLY A 104 0.19 -4.07 -4.86
N ALA A 105 1.38 -4.58 -4.58
CA ALA A 105 1.80 -5.96 -4.80
C ALA A 105 0.87 -7.01 -4.16
N LYS A 106 0.24 -6.71 -3.03
CA LYS A 106 -0.70 -7.63 -2.36
C LYS A 106 -1.93 -7.91 -3.22
N CYS A 107 -2.45 -6.89 -3.89
CA CYS A 107 -3.55 -7.02 -4.85
C CYS A 107 -3.13 -7.87 -6.04
N ASP A 108 -1.95 -7.60 -6.59
CA ASP A 108 -1.44 -8.30 -7.76
C ASP A 108 -1.16 -9.78 -7.47
N CYS A 109 -0.50 -10.10 -6.37
CA CYS A 109 -0.31 -11.49 -5.93
C CYS A 109 -1.64 -12.24 -5.84
N ARG A 110 -2.71 -11.61 -5.33
CA ARG A 110 -4.02 -12.23 -5.25
C ARG A 110 -4.65 -12.49 -6.63
N LYS A 111 -4.42 -11.58 -7.58
CA LYS A 111 -4.87 -11.77 -8.96
C LYS A 111 -4.09 -12.89 -9.65
N TYR A 112 -2.76 -12.91 -9.52
CA TYR A 112 -1.91 -13.96 -10.08
C TYR A 112 -2.29 -15.36 -9.62
N CYS A 113 -2.63 -15.56 -8.36
CA CYS A 113 -3.10 -16.86 -7.84
C CYS A 113 -4.35 -17.40 -8.53
N ARG A 114 -5.09 -16.57 -9.30
CA ARG A 114 -6.24 -17.02 -10.09
C ARG A 114 -5.87 -17.48 -11.50
N PHE A 115 -4.73 -17.05 -12.01
CA PHE A 115 -4.24 -17.39 -13.35
C PHE A 115 -3.31 -18.61 -13.36
N ILE A 116 -2.59 -18.84 -12.26
CA ILE A 116 -1.68 -19.95 -12.11
C ILE A 116 -2.38 -21.01 -11.27
N ARG A 117 -2.87 -22.05 -11.93
CA ARG A 117 -3.40 -23.27 -11.32
C ARG A 117 -2.43 -24.42 -11.53
#